data_c08baf54825680c831a8da17e715da3d
#
_entry.id   c08baf54825680c831a8da17e715da3d
#
_cell.length_a   1.000
_cell.length_b   1.000
_cell.length_c   1.000
_cell.angle_alpha   90.00
_cell.angle_beta   90.00
_cell.angle_gamma   90.00
#
_symmetry.space_group_name_H-M   'P 1'
#
loop_
_entity.id
_entity.type
_entity.pdbx_description
1 polymer ?
#
loop_
_entity_poly.entity_id
_entity_poly.type
_entity_poly.pdbx_seq_one_letter_code
_entity_poly.pdbx_strand_id
1 'polypeptide(L)'
;MHIRKRRILGERRMGSTNSMSRENKKKQLKRQIVPSGSPFQEEEDSREIVHKAHRRVVRKRLIILAVLAALAAIAALVLSRYERYHTFTDYQTVWERDLVAEAQEAAAQGEGSFCGYRDFGDGVLKYTKDGAAYLDAKGKVVWVQSYEMRSPVVSVNGDFAAIGDQQGNSIYICDQNGTQGQATTLLPILRVTVSAKGVVAALQEDSKASYIYLYKRDGSPLDIMVKSLLSGDGYPVDLSLSPNGTQLITSYMYLDQGMIKCKIVFYNFG
;
A
#
# COMPACT_ATOMS: atom_id res chain seq x y z
N MET A 1 20.48 -48.37 -0.72
CA MET A 1 19.85 -49.29 -1.69
C MET A 1 19.77 -48.59 -3.02
N HIS A 2 20.69 -48.89 -3.82
CA HIS A 2 20.99 -48.86 -5.24
C HIS A 2 20.25 -47.90 -6.17
N ILE A 3 21.07 -46.96 -6.59
CA ILE A 3 20.92 -46.03 -7.72
C ILE A 3 21.41 -46.77 -8.99
N ARG A 4 20.68 -46.69 -10.07
CA ARG A 4 21.16 -47.05 -11.40
C ARG A 4 21.30 -45.85 -12.32
N LYS A 5 22.56 -45.49 -12.57
CA LYS A 5 22.99 -44.69 -13.73
C LYS A 5 22.72 -45.47 -15.02
N ARG A 6 22.11 -44.85 -16.02
CA ARG A 6 22.24 -45.27 -17.42
C ARG A 6 22.93 -44.18 -18.23
N ARG A 7 24.14 -44.53 -18.66
CA ARG A 7 24.86 -43.92 -19.77
C ARG A 7 24.24 -44.45 -21.05
N ILE A 8 23.99 -43.58 -22.03
CA ILE A 8 23.82 -43.96 -23.42
C ILE A 8 24.86 -43.21 -24.24
N LEU A 9 25.78 -43.99 -24.77
CA LEU A 9 26.69 -43.66 -25.90
C LEU A 9 25.88 -43.76 -27.21
N GLY A 10 26.28 -42.98 -28.17
CA GLY A 10 25.88 -43.12 -29.57
C GLY A 10 25.96 -41.74 -30.26
N GLU A 11 26.80 -41.54 -30.97
CA GLU A 11 27.40 -41.82 -32.27
C GLU A 11 27.62 -40.54 -33.05
N ARG A 12 28.89 -40.28 -33.30
CA ARG A 12 29.31 -39.31 -34.32
C ARG A 12 28.87 -39.83 -35.67
N ARG A 13 28.12 -39.04 -36.43
CA ARG A 13 28.13 -39.17 -37.90
C ARG A 13 28.52 -37.86 -38.52
N MET A 14 29.63 -37.96 -39.24
CA MET A 14 30.13 -36.97 -40.17
C MET A 14 29.06 -36.61 -41.21
N GLY A 15 28.82 -35.35 -41.37
CA GLY A 15 28.03 -34.77 -42.44
C GLY A 15 28.84 -33.76 -43.27
N SER A 16 29.81 -34.27 -43.95
CA SER A 16 30.60 -33.51 -44.94
C SER A 16 30.00 -33.59 -46.34
N THR A 17 28.76 -33.15 -46.52
CA THR A 17 28.16 -33.16 -47.88
C THR A 17 27.36 -31.90 -48.23
N ASN A 18 27.35 -30.88 -47.38
CA ASN A 18 26.48 -29.71 -47.64
C ASN A 18 27.18 -28.44 -48.11
N SER A 19 28.52 -28.42 -48.18
CA SER A 19 29.26 -27.25 -48.69
C SER A 19 29.34 -27.21 -50.22
N MET A 20 29.49 -28.38 -50.87
CA MET A 20 29.51 -28.47 -52.33
C MET A 20 28.19 -28.14 -53.02
N SER A 21 27.08 -28.43 -52.40
CA SER A 21 25.74 -28.13 -52.93
C SER A 21 25.43 -26.62 -52.97
N ARG A 22 25.91 -25.86 -52.02
CA ARG A 22 25.70 -24.40 -51.95
C ARG A 22 26.57 -23.62 -53.00
N GLU A 23 27.78 -24.05 -53.23
CA GLU A 23 28.62 -23.41 -54.25
C GLU A 23 28.14 -23.70 -55.66
N ASN A 24 27.69 -24.90 -55.96
CA ASN A 24 27.13 -25.24 -57.26
C ASN A 24 25.79 -24.53 -57.50
N LYS A 25 24.94 -24.38 -56.48
CA LYS A 25 23.73 -23.59 -56.57
C LYS A 25 24.00 -22.11 -56.75
N LYS A 26 25.09 -21.57 -56.17
CA LYS A 26 25.54 -20.21 -56.35
C LYS A 26 26.12 -19.95 -57.71
N LYS A 27 26.82 -20.94 -58.31
CA LYS A 27 27.30 -20.88 -59.70
C LYS A 27 26.18 -21.02 -60.74
N GLN A 28 25.14 -21.83 -60.47
CA GLN A 28 23.95 -21.92 -61.32
C GLN A 28 23.09 -20.64 -61.28
N LEU A 29 22.93 -20.05 -60.13
CA LEU A 29 22.23 -18.76 -59.96
C LEU A 29 22.98 -17.61 -60.65
N LYS A 30 24.34 -17.63 -60.66
CA LYS A 30 25.12 -16.62 -61.41
C LYS A 30 25.04 -16.79 -62.94
N ARG A 31 24.74 -18.00 -63.44
CA ARG A 31 24.59 -18.24 -64.90
C ARG A 31 23.18 -17.92 -65.42
N GLN A 32 22.17 -17.74 -64.56
CA GLN A 32 20.81 -17.39 -64.96
C GLN A 32 20.56 -15.88 -65.00
N ILE A 33 21.50 -15.07 -64.58
CA ILE A 33 21.40 -13.61 -64.71
C ILE A 33 22.22 -13.20 -65.94
N VAL A 34 21.67 -13.38 -67.11
CA VAL A 34 22.10 -12.67 -68.31
C VAL A 34 21.24 -11.42 -68.37
N PRO A 35 21.81 -10.23 -68.17
CA PRO A 35 21.02 -9.01 -68.34
C PRO A 35 20.76 -8.76 -69.82
N SER A 36 19.53 -8.76 -70.19
CA SER A 36 19.06 -8.26 -71.47
C SER A 36 18.68 -6.79 -71.31
N GLY A 37 19.64 -5.95 -71.00
CA GLY A 37 19.46 -4.51 -70.89
C GLY A 37 20.70 -3.75 -71.27
N SER A 38 20.58 -2.54 -71.81
CA SER A 38 21.69 -1.67 -72.10
C SER A 38 22.42 -1.28 -70.78
N PRO A 39 23.77 -1.12 -70.80
CA PRO A 39 24.56 -0.81 -69.57
C PRO A 39 24.06 0.42 -68.83
N PHE A 40 23.38 1.32 -69.46
CA PHE A 40 22.84 2.54 -68.88
C PHE A 40 21.58 2.25 -68.00
N GLN A 41 20.73 1.28 -68.36
CA GLN A 41 19.53 0.95 -67.56
C GLN A 41 19.86 0.15 -66.29
N GLU A 42 20.94 -0.67 -66.30
CA GLU A 42 21.38 -1.41 -65.10
C GLU A 42 22.00 -0.50 -64.04
N GLU A 43 22.66 0.59 -64.45
CA GLU A 43 23.25 1.55 -63.49
C GLU A 43 22.16 2.40 -62.82
N GLU A 44 21.09 2.79 -63.51
CA GLU A 44 19.96 3.53 -62.99
C GLU A 44 19.13 2.66 -61.99
N ASP A 45 18.82 1.42 -62.37
CA ASP A 45 18.08 0.48 -61.48
C ASP A 45 18.91 0.15 -60.21
N SER A 46 20.20 -0.02 -60.34
CA SER A 46 21.11 -0.27 -59.22
C SER A 46 21.14 0.93 -58.25
N ARG A 47 21.18 2.16 -58.77
CA ARG A 47 21.15 3.39 -57.97
C ARG A 47 19.81 3.57 -57.27
N GLU A 48 18.70 3.27 -57.92
CA GLU A 48 17.36 3.32 -57.32
C GLU A 48 17.17 2.30 -56.18
N ILE A 49 17.67 1.09 -56.34
CA ILE A 49 17.62 0.04 -55.32
C ILE A 49 18.48 0.43 -54.10
N VAL A 50 19.67 0.98 -54.30
CA VAL A 50 20.55 1.45 -53.24
C VAL A 50 19.93 2.65 -52.50
N HIS A 51 19.33 3.60 -53.22
CA HIS A 51 18.63 4.74 -52.61
C HIS A 51 17.39 4.32 -51.81
N LYS A 52 16.59 3.36 -52.32
CA LYS A 52 15.44 2.80 -51.60
C LYS A 52 15.88 2.02 -50.35
N ALA A 53 16.96 1.26 -50.41
CA ALA A 53 17.55 0.55 -49.28
C ALA A 53 18.08 1.55 -48.22
N HIS A 54 18.81 2.55 -48.65
CA HIS A 54 19.34 3.59 -47.75
C HIS A 54 18.24 4.37 -47.04
N ARG A 55 17.19 4.79 -47.76
CA ARG A 55 16.01 5.43 -47.16
C ARG A 55 15.30 4.55 -46.13
N ARG A 56 15.22 3.24 -46.34
CA ARG A 56 14.64 2.29 -45.36
C ARG A 56 15.50 2.19 -44.09
N VAL A 57 16.83 2.16 -44.24
CA VAL A 57 17.75 2.12 -43.08
C VAL A 57 17.71 3.43 -42.31
N VAL A 58 17.73 4.58 -42.98
CA VAL A 58 17.61 5.90 -42.37
C VAL A 58 16.27 6.05 -41.67
N ARG A 59 15.16 5.63 -42.30
CA ARG A 59 13.83 5.67 -41.68
C ARG A 59 13.72 4.78 -40.43
N LYS A 60 14.35 3.59 -40.45
CA LYS A 60 14.41 2.72 -39.25
C LYS A 60 15.22 3.37 -38.14
N ARG A 61 16.38 3.98 -38.45
CA ARG A 61 17.19 4.72 -37.47
C ARG A 61 16.44 5.92 -36.87
N LEU A 62 15.71 6.66 -37.70
CA LEU A 62 14.87 7.78 -37.21
C LEU A 62 13.76 7.31 -36.32
N ILE A 63 13.10 6.18 -36.62
CA ILE A 63 12.07 5.60 -35.76
C ILE A 63 12.67 5.16 -34.42
N ILE A 64 13.81 4.51 -34.42
CA ILE A 64 14.51 4.09 -33.19
C ILE A 64 14.89 5.32 -32.35
N LEU A 65 15.43 6.38 -32.97
CA LEU A 65 15.76 7.63 -32.30
C LEU A 65 14.51 8.30 -31.71
N ALA A 66 13.41 8.32 -32.44
CA ALA A 66 12.14 8.88 -31.95
C ALA A 66 11.58 8.10 -30.75
N VAL A 67 11.67 6.76 -30.79
CA VAL A 67 11.27 5.91 -29.66
C VAL A 67 12.16 6.15 -28.43
N LEU A 68 13.48 6.24 -28.63
CA LEU A 68 14.41 6.53 -27.53
C LEU A 68 14.17 7.92 -26.94
N ALA A 69 13.90 8.93 -27.78
CA ALA A 69 13.56 10.27 -27.31
C ALA A 69 12.23 10.28 -26.52
N ALA A 70 11.23 9.53 -26.98
CA ALA A 70 9.96 9.38 -26.26
C ALA A 70 10.15 8.69 -24.90
N LEU A 71 10.94 7.61 -24.85
CA LEU A 71 11.26 6.93 -23.59
C LEU A 71 12.03 7.84 -22.63
N ALA A 72 12.99 8.62 -23.13
CA ALA A 72 13.71 9.60 -22.31
C ALA A 72 12.78 10.71 -21.77
N ALA A 73 11.85 11.19 -22.59
CA ALA A 73 10.85 12.16 -22.14
C ALA A 73 9.91 11.58 -21.07
N ILE A 74 9.47 10.34 -21.22
CA ILE A 74 8.65 9.64 -20.22
C ILE A 74 9.46 9.46 -18.92
N ALA A 75 10.70 9.03 -19.00
CA ALA A 75 11.57 8.87 -17.84
C ALA A 75 11.80 10.22 -17.13
N ALA A 76 12.03 11.30 -17.86
CA ALA A 76 12.16 12.64 -17.29
C ALA A 76 10.86 13.12 -16.60
N LEU A 77 9.69 12.83 -17.18
CA LEU A 77 8.41 13.12 -16.57
C LEU A 77 8.19 12.31 -15.28
N VAL A 78 8.53 11.03 -15.29
CA VAL A 78 8.43 10.17 -14.10
C VAL A 78 9.38 10.66 -13.01
N LEU A 79 10.62 10.97 -13.33
CA LEU A 79 11.61 11.47 -12.38
C LEU A 79 11.19 12.82 -11.80
N SER A 80 10.72 13.78 -12.64
CA SER A 80 10.26 15.08 -12.16
C SER A 80 9.03 14.97 -11.24
N ARG A 81 8.15 13.98 -11.51
CA ARG A 81 7.03 13.69 -10.62
C ARG A 81 7.50 13.01 -9.33
N TYR A 82 8.44 12.07 -9.41
CA TYR A 82 9.01 11.38 -8.27
C TYR A 82 9.71 12.34 -7.30
N GLU A 83 10.54 13.25 -7.79
CA GLU A 83 11.20 14.28 -6.98
C GLU A 83 10.17 15.19 -6.29
N ARG A 84 9.11 15.58 -6.99
CA ARG A 84 8.05 16.44 -6.42
C ARG A 84 7.28 15.76 -5.28
N TYR A 85 7.20 14.43 -5.25
CA TYR A 85 6.51 13.69 -4.18
C TYR A 85 7.44 13.27 -3.03
N HIS A 86 8.76 13.27 -3.23
CA HIS A 86 9.73 12.77 -2.25
C HIS A 86 10.65 13.85 -1.65
N THR A 87 10.75 15.01 -2.24
CA THR A 87 11.54 16.12 -1.69
C THR A 87 10.64 17.29 -1.33
N PHE A 88 10.28 17.39 -0.05
CA PHE A 88 9.67 18.59 0.50
C PHE A 88 10.79 19.60 0.73
N THR A 89 11.02 20.49 -0.23
CA THR A 89 12.04 21.55 -0.14
C THR A 89 11.49 22.83 0.43
N ASP A 90 10.17 22.97 0.46
CA ASP A 90 9.49 24.16 0.96
C ASP A 90 8.12 23.78 1.54
N TYR A 91 7.69 24.48 2.57
CA TYR A 91 6.37 24.32 3.17
C TYR A 91 5.74 25.69 3.41
N GLN A 92 4.43 25.74 3.25
CA GLN A 92 3.63 26.92 3.60
C GLN A 92 2.68 26.57 4.73
N THR A 93 2.67 27.36 5.78
CA THR A 93 1.65 27.24 6.82
C THR A 93 0.30 27.61 6.22
N VAL A 94 -0.61 26.63 6.12
CA VAL A 94 -1.97 26.82 5.58
C VAL A 94 -2.86 27.43 6.63
N TRP A 95 -2.74 26.95 7.87
CA TRP A 95 -3.40 27.50 9.05
C TRP A 95 -2.63 27.11 10.30
N GLU A 96 -2.79 27.86 11.35
CA GLU A 96 -2.16 27.66 12.65
C GLU A 96 -3.21 27.83 13.74
N ARG A 97 -3.12 27.01 14.79
CA ARG A 97 -3.94 27.14 16.00
C ARG A 97 -3.05 27.18 17.21
N ASP A 98 -3.33 28.12 18.09
CA ASP A 98 -2.65 28.21 19.38
C ASP A 98 -3.34 27.27 20.38
N LEU A 99 -2.74 26.12 20.60
CA LEU A 99 -3.24 25.09 21.52
C LEU A 99 -3.24 25.56 22.98
N VAL A 100 -2.37 26.48 23.34
CA VAL A 100 -2.29 27.02 24.71
C VAL A 100 -3.47 27.96 24.94
N ALA A 101 -3.78 28.84 23.98
CA ALA A 101 -4.94 29.70 24.05
C ALA A 101 -6.26 28.89 24.08
N GLU A 102 -6.39 27.90 23.20
CA GLU A 102 -7.57 26.99 23.20
C GLU A 102 -7.72 26.24 24.54
N ALA A 103 -6.63 25.74 25.12
CA ALA A 103 -6.68 25.04 26.41
C ALA A 103 -7.04 25.98 27.54
N GLN A 104 -6.58 27.23 27.52
CA GLN A 104 -6.96 28.26 28.50
C GLN A 104 -8.43 28.66 28.40
N GLU A 105 -8.95 28.81 27.17
CA GLU A 105 -10.36 29.09 26.94
C GLU A 105 -11.25 27.93 27.39
N ALA A 106 -10.89 26.69 27.08
CA ALA A 106 -11.58 25.48 27.52
C ALA A 106 -11.59 25.36 29.05
N ALA A 107 -10.44 25.61 29.68
CA ALA A 107 -10.33 25.61 31.16
C ALA A 107 -11.18 26.71 31.81
N ALA A 108 -11.27 27.89 31.20
CA ALA A 108 -12.11 28.99 31.66
C ALA A 108 -13.63 28.67 31.55
N GLN A 109 -13.98 27.81 30.61
CA GLN A 109 -15.37 27.32 30.43
C GLN A 109 -15.68 26.06 31.25
N GLY A 110 -14.71 25.54 32.01
CA GLY A 110 -14.86 24.32 32.82
C GLY A 110 -14.69 23.02 32.03
N GLU A 111 -14.29 23.09 30.80
CA GLU A 111 -13.96 21.94 29.97
C GLU A 111 -12.60 21.35 30.37
N GLY A 112 -12.46 20.03 30.20
CA GLY A 112 -11.21 19.34 30.52
C GLY A 112 -10.05 19.80 29.65
N SER A 113 -8.86 19.94 30.25
CA SER A 113 -7.66 20.44 29.55
C SER A 113 -7.05 19.46 28.54
N PHE A 114 -7.58 18.23 28.42
CA PHE A 114 -7.08 17.23 27.47
C PHE A 114 -7.59 17.51 26.06
N CYS A 115 -6.68 17.70 25.14
CA CYS A 115 -6.98 17.83 23.71
C CYS A 115 -5.94 17.07 22.90
N GLY A 116 -6.40 16.21 21.99
CA GLY A 116 -5.55 15.46 21.08
C GLY A 116 -5.89 15.71 19.62
N TYR A 117 -4.93 15.50 18.75
CA TYR A 117 -5.07 15.66 17.30
C TYR A 117 -4.56 14.42 16.59
N ARG A 118 -5.26 14.02 15.53
CA ARG A 118 -4.85 12.94 14.62
C ARG A 118 -5.04 13.38 13.18
N ASP A 119 -4.10 12.99 12.34
CA ASP A 119 -4.27 13.05 10.90
C ASP A 119 -5.46 12.17 10.50
N PHE A 120 -6.39 12.71 9.70
CA PHE A 120 -7.65 12.02 9.36
C PHE A 120 -8.15 12.48 8.00
N GLY A 121 -8.15 11.56 7.03
CA GLY A 121 -8.48 11.89 5.64
C GLY A 121 -7.60 13.00 5.10
N ASP A 122 -8.21 14.05 4.56
CA ASP A 122 -7.50 15.24 4.06
C ASP A 122 -7.35 16.35 5.11
N GLY A 123 -7.70 16.08 6.37
CA GLY A 123 -7.74 17.07 7.43
C GLY A 123 -7.26 16.54 8.78
N VAL A 124 -7.85 17.04 9.85
CA VAL A 124 -7.44 16.75 11.22
C VAL A 124 -8.65 16.41 12.09
N LEU A 125 -8.56 15.31 12.82
CA LEU A 125 -9.50 14.98 13.91
C LEU A 125 -8.97 15.57 15.20
N LYS A 126 -9.66 16.58 15.75
CA LYS A 126 -9.49 17.06 17.12
C LYS A 126 -10.38 16.23 18.04
N TYR A 127 -9.86 15.78 19.20
CA TYR A 127 -10.66 15.06 20.18
C TYR A 127 -10.32 15.49 21.60
N THR A 128 -11.34 15.55 22.44
CA THR A 128 -11.28 15.93 23.84
C THR A 128 -12.02 14.90 24.68
N LYS A 129 -12.18 15.13 25.98
CA LYS A 129 -13.04 14.30 26.82
C LYS A 129 -14.54 14.49 26.53
N ASP A 130 -14.91 15.65 26.00
CA ASP A 130 -16.30 16.08 25.84
C ASP A 130 -16.78 15.96 24.38
N GLY A 131 -15.89 15.60 23.45
CA GLY A 131 -16.27 15.41 22.07
C GLY A 131 -15.11 15.39 21.09
N ALA A 132 -15.44 15.21 19.81
CA ALA A 132 -14.51 15.27 18.70
C ALA A 132 -15.03 16.19 17.60
N ALA A 133 -14.12 16.77 16.84
CA ALA A 133 -14.40 17.60 15.69
C ALA A 133 -13.46 17.27 14.54
N TYR A 134 -13.99 17.19 13.33
CA TYR A 134 -13.20 17.08 12.12
C TYR A 134 -13.00 18.47 11.49
N LEU A 135 -11.76 18.79 11.22
CA LEU A 135 -11.34 20.01 10.55
C LEU A 135 -10.80 19.65 9.17
N ASP A 136 -11.26 20.32 8.15
CA ASP A 136 -10.77 20.16 6.80
C ASP A 136 -9.32 20.68 6.61
N ALA A 137 -8.75 20.49 5.43
CA ALA A 137 -7.42 20.98 5.09
C ALA A 137 -7.23 22.51 5.23
N LYS A 138 -8.33 23.28 5.39
CA LYS A 138 -8.32 24.74 5.62
C LYS A 138 -8.51 25.10 7.08
N GLY A 139 -8.62 24.14 7.98
CA GLY A 139 -8.88 24.32 9.41
C GLY A 139 -10.33 24.66 9.74
N LYS A 140 -11.27 24.54 8.79
CA LYS A 140 -12.69 24.74 9.02
C LYS A 140 -13.31 23.50 9.64
N VAL A 141 -14.10 23.66 10.69
CA VAL A 141 -14.87 22.57 11.31
C VAL A 141 -15.93 22.08 10.32
N VAL A 142 -15.89 20.79 9.99
CA VAL A 142 -16.85 20.12 9.11
C VAL A 142 -17.99 19.52 9.92
N TRP A 143 -17.64 18.81 11.01
CA TRP A 143 -18.61 18.24 11.94
C TRP A 143 -18.07 18.21 13.37
N VAL A 144 -18.98 18.10 14.31
CA VAL A 144 -18.70 17.91 15.75
C VAL A 144 -19.53 16.76 16.27
N GLN A 145 -18.92 15.91 17.07
CA GLN A 145 -19.58 14.84 17.82
C GLN A 145 -19.36 15.06 19.31
N SER A 146 -20.41 15.28 20.06
CA SER A 146 -20.35 15.35 21.52
C SER A 146 -20.43 13.97 22.15
N TYR A 147 -19.65 13.75 23.18
CA TYR A 147 -19.63 12.58 24.03
C TYR A 147 -19.03 12.97 25.39
N GLU A 148 -19.09 12.07 26.36
CA GLU A 148 -18.39 12.23 27.63
C GLU A 148 -17.50 10.98 27.82
N MET A 149 -16.18 11.17 27.86
CA MET A 149 -15.19 10.14 28.03
C MET A 149 -14.15 10.54 29.08
N ARG A 150 -13.67 9.57 29.85
CA ARG A 150 -12.63 9.80 30.86
C ARG A 150 -11.24 9.89 30.23
N SER A 151 -10.97 8.99 29.29
CA SER A 151 -9.67 8.86 28.64
C SER A 151 -9.82 8.44 27.18
N PRO A 152 -10.17 9.38 26.29
CA PRO A 152 -10.36 9.06 24.86
C PRO A 152 -9.07 8.59 24.22
N VAL A 153 -9.12 7.44 23.55
CA VAL A 153 -8.06 6.87 22.72
C VAL A 153 -8.57 6.79 21.28
N VAL A 154 -7.72 7.16 20.33
CA VAL A 154 -8.13 7.27 18.93
C VAL A 154 -7.23 6.43 18.05
N SER A 155 -7.86 5.65 17.18
CA SER A 155 -7.23 4.96 16.05
C SER A 155 -7.80 5.51 14.76
N VAL A 156 -6.93 5.76 13.78
CA VAL A 156 -7.31 6.22 12.45
C VAL A 156 -6.72 5.28 11.40
N ASN A 157 -7.50 4.97 10.37
CA ASN A 157 -7.03 4.20 9.22
C ASN A 157 -7.82 4.61 7.96
N GLY A 158 -7.14 5.29 7.04
CA GLY A 158 -7.78 5.86 5.85
C GLY A 158 -8.87 6.86 6.22
N ASP A 159 -10.08 6.59 5.73
CA ASP A 159 -11.25 7.46 5.92
C ASP A 159 -12.03 7.19 7.20
N PHE A 160 -11.57 6.28 8.07
CA PHE A 160 -12.26 5.93 9.31
C PHE A 160 -11.43 6.22 10.55
N ALA A 161 -12.12 6.68 11.58
CA ALA A 161 -11.59 6.85 12.91
C ALA A 161 -12.48 6.12 13.93
N ALA A 162 -11.84 5.49 14.92
CA ALA A 162 -12.51 4.95 16.10
C ALA A 162 -12.02 5.68 17.34
N ILE A 163 -12.94 6.21 18.13
CA ILE A 163 -12.70 6.91 19.39
C ILE A 163 -13.27 6.04 20.50
N GLY A 164 -12.39 5.50 21.34
CA GLY A 164 -12.79 4.63 22.46
C GLY A 164 -12.49 5.28 23.79
N ASP A 165 -13.34 5.09 24.79
CA ASP A 165 -13.07 5.50 26.17
C ASP A 165 -12.19 4.44 26.87
N GLN A 166 -10.93 4.72 27.07
CA GLN A 166 -10.03 3.83 27.79
C GLN A 166 -10.47 3.73 29.26
N GLN A 167 -10.62 2.49 29.76
CA GLN A 167 -11.22 2.16 31.05
C GLN A 167 -12.73 2.48 31.14
N GLY A 168 -13.34 2.90 30.04
CA GLY A 168 -14.79 3.00 29.84
C GLY A 168 -15.32 1.95 28.89
N ASN A 169 -16.51 2.16 28.33
CA ASN A 169 -17.23 1.18 27.54
C ASN A 169 -17.74 1.71 26.20
N SER A 170 -17.49 2.98 25.89
CA SER A 170 -18.04 3.62 24.68
C SER A 170 -17.04 3.67 23.55
N ILE A 171 -17.51 3.40 22.33
CA ILE A 171 -16.73 3.55 21.08
C ILE A 171 -17.59 4.32 20.09
N TYR A 172 -17.05 5.40 19.52
CA TYR A 172 -17.62 6.11 18.37
C TYR A 172 -16.81 5.81 17.12
N ILE A 173 -17.51 5.49 16.04
CA ILE A 173 -16.92 5.17 14.75
C ILE A 173 -17.30 6.28 13.80
N CYS A 174 -16.32 6.99 13.25
CA CYS A 174 -16.52 8.18 12.43
C CYS A 174 -15.86 8.02 11.08
N ASP A 175 -16.40 8.71 10.08
CA ASP A 175 -15.75 8.99 8.81
C ASP A 175 -15.65 10.52 8.59
N GLN A 176 -15.20 10.94 7.41
CA GLN A 176 -15.12 12.37 7.07
C GLN A 176 -16.47 13.10 7.04
N ASN A 177 -17.61 12.36 7.01
CA ASN A 177 -18.96 12.91 6.99
C ASN A 177 -19.59 12.96 8.38
N GLY A 178 -18.97 12.34 9.39
CA GLY A 178 -19.48 12.31 10.76
C GLY A 178 -19.49 10.92 11.38
N THR A 179 -20.22 10.79 12.49
CA THR A 179 -20.38 9.51 13.19
C THR A 179 -21.21 8.54 12.37
N GLN A 180 -20.65 7.35 12.13
CA GLN A 180 -21.27 6.26 11.38
C GLN A 180 -21.94 5.24 12.31
N GLY A 181 -21.41 5.10 13.51
CA GLY A 181 -21.94 4.17 14.50
C GLY A 181 -21.38 4.39 15.89
N GLN A 182 -22.05 3.78 16.85
CA GLN A 182 -21.62 3.74 18.25
C GLN A 182 -21.71 2.32 18.76
N ALA A 183 -20.69 1.84 19.45
CA ALA A 183 -20.69 0.57 20.13
C ALA A 183 -20.54 0.78 21.64
N THR A 184 -21.20 -0.09 22.42
CA THR A 184 -21.01 -0.18 23.87
C THR A 184 -20.45 -1.55 24.19
N THR A 185 -19.31 -1.57 24.88
CA THR A 185 -18.63 -2.81 25.25
C THR A 185 -19.13 -3.33 26.61
N LEU A 186 -18.99 -4.64 26.81
CA LEU A 186 -19.39 -5.26 28.09
C LEU A 186 -18.32 -5.09 29.18
N LEU A 187 -17.05 -4.99 28.78
CA LEU A 187 -15.91 -4.87 29.66
C LEU A 187 -15.16 -3.57 29.35
N PRO A 188 -14.38 -3.07 30.30
CA PRO A 188 -13.56 -1.86 30.07
C PRO A 188 -12.60 -2.01 28.88
N ILE A 189 -12.52 -0.96 28.09
CA ILE A 189 -11.67 -0.88 26.90
C ILE A 189 -10.24 -0.56 27.31
N LEU A 190 -9.29 -1.31 26.77
CA LEU A 190 -7.86 -0.99 26.87
C LEU A 190 -7.34 -0.30 25.62
N ARG A 191 -7.73 -0.80 24.45
CA ARG A 191 -7.31 -0.32 23.15
C ARG A 191 -8.42 -0.48 22.13
N VAL A 192 -8.41 0.41 21.14
CA VAL A 192 -9.24 0.27 19.93
C VAL A 192 -8.35 0.41 18.69
N THR A 193 -8.69 -0.31 17.62
CA THR A 193 -8.13 -0.10 16.31
C THR A 193 -9.21 -0.18 15.26
N VAL A 194 -9.06 0.57 14.16
CA VAL A 194 -10.02 0.62 13.07
C VAL A 194 -9.35 0.22 11.76
N SER A 195 -10.10 -0.45 10.90
CA SER A 195 -9.69 -0.75 9.52
C SER A 195 -10.10 0.38 8.57
N ALA A 196 -9.53 0.41 7.35
CA ALA A 196 -9.95 1.36 6.30
C ALA A 196 -11.37 1.08 5.75
N LYS A 197 -12.09 0.09 6.27
CA LYS A 197 -13.51 -0.22 5.99
C LYS A 197 -14.43 0.07 7.16
N GLY A 198 -13.91 0.65 8.25
CA GLY A 198 -14.68 0.99 9.43
C GLY A 198 -14.96 -0.18 10.37
N VAL A 199 -14.33 -1.35 10.17
CA VAL A 199 -14.35 -2.43 11.15
C VAL A 199 -13.47 -2.03 12.33
N VAL A 200 -13.97 -2.16 13.53
CA VAL A 200 -13.26 -1.81 14.77
C VAL A 200 -12.98 -3.07 15.57
N ALA A 201 -11.76 -3.22 16.05
CA ALA A 201 -11.42 -4.20 17.08
C ALA A 201 -11.17 -3.47 18.40
N ALA A 202 -11.83 -3.94 19.46
CA ALA A 202 -11.69 -3.42 20.80
C ALA A 202 -11.11 -4.47 21.74
N LEU A 203 -9.96 -4.17 22.31
CA LEU A 203 -9.33 -4.95 23.36
C LEU A 203 -9.98 -4.55 24.69
N GLN A 204 -10.55 -5.52 25.36
CA GLN A 204 -11.24 -5.40 26.63
C GLN A 204 -10.64 -6.36 27.64
N GLU A 205 -10.79 -6.08 28.91
CA GLU A 205 -10.14 -6.86 29.95
C GLU A 205 -11.08 -7.11 31.15
N ASP A 206 -10.99 -8.32 31.69
CA ASP A 206 -11.44 -8.64 33.04
C ASP A 206 -10.25 -9.08 33.92
N SER A 207 -10.53 -9.50 35.16
CA SER A 207 -9.51 -9.89 36.14
C SER A 207 -8.67 -11.12 35.74
N LYS A 208 -9.09 -11.94 34.77
CA LYS A 208 -8.50 -13.24 34.44
C LYS A 208 -8.16 -13.40 32.97
N ALA A 209 -8.79 -12.64 32.11
CA ALA A 209 -8.67 -12.78 30.67
C ALA A 209 -8.83 -11.43 29.96
N SER A 210 -8.24 -11.33 28.80
CA SER A 210 -8.49 -10.26 27.85
C SER A 210 -9.31 -10.77 26.69
N TYR A 211 -10.11 -9.90 26.12
CA TYR A 211 -11.01 -10.21 25.01
C TYR A 211 -10.84 -9.18 23.91
N ILE A 212 -10.80 -9.61 22.65
CA ILE A 212 -10.86 -8.74 21.50
C ILE A 212 -12.18 -9.01 20.80
N TYR A 213 -13.07 -8.03 20.79
CA TYR A 213 -14.31 -8.06 20.06
C TYR A 213 -14.23 -7.19 18.82
N LEU A 214 -14.87 -7.65 17.75
CA LEU A 214 -14.95 -6.88 16.51
C LEU A 214 -16.36 -6.29 16.34
N TYR A 215 -16.40 -5.07 15.82
CA TYR A 215 -17.61 -4.31 15.55
C TYR A 215 -17.62 -3.85 14.10
N LYS A 216 -18.83 -3.83 13.51
CA LYS A 216 -19.04 -3.24 12.19
C LYS A 216 -18.99 -1.72 12.24
N ARG A 217 -18.94 -1.09 11.09
CA ARG A 217 -18.96 0.38 10.93
C ARG A 217 -20.14 1.05 11.64
N ASP A 218 -21.30 0.40 11.70
CA ASP A 218 -22.51 0.90 12.34
C ASP A 218 -22.53 0.69 13.89
N GLY A 219 -21.45 0.13 14.44
CA GLY A 219 -21.34 -0.18 15.87
C GLY A 219 -21.93 -1.53 16.27
N SER A 220 -22.59 -2.26 15.37
CA SER A 220 -23.11 -3.59 15.68
C SER A 220 -21.96 -4.60 15.85
N PRO A 221 -22.05 -5.55 16.80
CA PRO A 221 -21.01 -6.55 16.99
C PRO A 221 -20.91 -7.50 15.79
N LEU A 222 -19.68 -7.92 15.50
CA LEU A 222 -19.43 -9.11 14.70
C LEU A 222 -19.35 -10.31 15.65
N ASP A 223 -19.81 -11.48 15.20
CA ASP A 223 -19.71 -12.74 15.98
C ASP A 223 -18.27 -13.29 15.98
N ILE A 224 -17.30 -12.41 16.19
CA ILE A 224 -15.87 -12.70 16.24
C ILE A 224 -15.31 -12.22 17.57
N MET A 225 -14.77 -13.15 18.35
CA MET A 225 -14.15 -12.87 19.63
C MET A 225 -12.86 -13.68 19.79
N VAL A 226 -11.78 -13.00 20.16
CA VAL A 226 -10.53 -13.62 20.57
C VAL A 226 -10.42 -13.50 22.08
N LYS A 227 -10.25 -14.65 22.77
CA LYS A 227 -10.04 -14.70 24.22
C LYS A 227 -8.60 -15.09 24.51
N SER A 228 -7.96 -14.40 25.43
CA SER A 228 -6.60 -14.68 25.90
C SER A 228 -6.59 -14.79 27.41
N LEU A 229 -6.13 -15.94 27.93
CA LEU A 229 -5.96 -16.13 29.36
C LEU A 229 -4.62 -15.52 29.81
N LEU A 230 -4.64 -14.64 30.78
CA LEU A 230 -3.44 -13.94 31.28
C LEU A 230 -2.37 -14.91 31.79
N SER A 231 -2.78 -16.06 32.37
CA SER A 231 -1.89 -17.08 32.92
C SER A 231 -1.24 -18.00 31.87
N GLY A 232 -1.80 -18.09 30.64
CA GLY A 232 -1.34 -19.03 29.61
C GLY A 232 -0.94 -18.34 28.32
N ASP A 233 -1.80 -17.48 27.82
CA ASP A 233 -1.61 -16.84 26.52
C ASP A 233 -0.75 -15.57 26.61
N GLY A 234 -0.69 -14.97 27.81
CA GLY A 234 -0.05 -13.70 28.06
C GLY A 234 -1.00 -12.51 27.94
N TYR A 235 -0.47 -11.33 28.18
CA TYR A 235 -1.18 -10.07 28.19
C TYR A 235 -1.11 -9.38 26.83
N PRO A 236 -2.22 -9.15 26.13
CA PRO A 236 -2.21 -8.40 24.88
C PRO A 236 -1.94 -6.92 25.14
N VAL A 237 -0.97 -6.35 24.45
CA VAL A 237 -0.47 -4.98 24.69
C VAL A 237 -0.98 -4.02 23.62
N ASP A 238 -1.02 -4.50 22.35
CA ASP A 238 -1.40 -3.68 21.22
C ASP A 238 -2.01 -4.53 20.11
N LEU A 239 -2.80 -3.90 19.27
CA LEU A 239 -3.49 -4.55 18.16
C LEU A 239 -3.55 -3.65 16.92
N SER A 240 -3.55 -4.29 15.74
CA SER A 240 -3.69 -3.61 14.46
C SER A 240 -4.53 -4.45 13.51
N LEU A 241 -5.45 -3.79 12.79
CA LEU A 241 -6.28 -4.40 11.75
C LEU A 241 -5.70 -4.14 10.36
N SER A 242 -5.84 -5.14 9.49
CA SER A 242 -5.59 -4.94 8.06
C SER A 242 -6.57 -3.91 7.47
N PRO A 243 -6.22 -3.23 6.37
CA PRO A 243 -7.10 -2.23 5.76
C PRO A 243 -8.48 -2.76 5.39
N ASN A 244 -8.61 -4.02 5.01
CA ASN A 244 -9.90 -4.66 4.70
C ASN A 244 -10.67 -5.17 5.93
N GLY A 245 -10.05 -5.16 7.12
CA GLY A 245 -10.67 -5.60 8.38
C GLY A 245 -10.76 -7.11 8.56
N THR A 246 -10.14 -7.93 7.70
CA THR A 246 -10.22 -9.40 7.79
C THR A 246 -9.08 -10.04 8.56
N GLN A 247 -8.04 -9.28 8.87
CA GLN A 247 -6.87 -9.77 9.60
C GLN A 247 -6.56 -8.87 10.78
N LEU A 248 -6.19 -9.48 11.89
CA LEU A 248 -5.80 -8.81 13.12
C LEU A 248 -4.42 -9.31 13.55
N ILE A 249 -3.55 -8.38 13.88
CA ILE A 249 -2.27 -8.66 14.54
C ILE A 249 -2.37 -8.17 15.97
N THR A 250 -1.93 -9.01 16.91
CA THR A 250 -1.87 -8.63 18.32
C THR A 250 -0.51 -8.96 18.89
N SER A 251 0.09 -8.03 19.59
CA SER A 251 1.32 -8.24 20.35
C SER A 251 0.99 -8.61 21.80
N TYR A 252 1.68 -9.62 22.31
CA TYR A 252 1.50 -10.13 23.66
C TYR A 252 2.79 -10.05 24.46
N MET A 253 2.67 -9.71 25.73
CA MET A 253 3.71 -9.94 26.72
C MET A 253 3.36 -11.17 27.57
N TYR A 254 4.31 -12.02 27.84
CA TYR A 254 4.15 -13.17 28.71
C TYR A 254 5.40 -13.43 29.54
N LEU A 255 5.22 -14.12 30.66
CA LEU A 255 6.32 -14.52 31.53
C LEU A 255 6.75 -15.94 31.20
N ASP A 256 8.03 -16.14 30.93
CA ASP A 256 8.60 -17.47 30.72
C ASP A 256 9.89 -17.59 31.55
N GLN A 257 9.91 -18.56 32.45
CA GLN A 257 11.03 -18.80 33.37
C GLN A 257 11.51 -17.54 34.12
N GLY A 258 10.59 -16.68 34.53
CA GLY A 258 10.90 -15.42 35.23
C GLY A 258 11.35 -14.26 34.33
N MET A 259 11.39 -14.45 33.02
CA MET A 259 11.72 -13.41 32.04
C MET A 259 10.48 -12.97 31.27
N ILE A 260 10.36 -11.65 31.05
CA ILE A 260 9.33 -11.08 30.18
C ILE A 260 9.73 -11.32 28.73
N LYS A 261 8.85 -11.97 27.98
CA LYS A 261 8.97 -12.22 26.54
C LYS A 261 7.79 -11.61 25.79
N CYS A 262 8.01 -11.32 24.51
CA CYS A 262 6.96 -10.84 23.61
C CYS A 262 6.73 -11.86 22.51
N LYS A 263 5.46 -11.98 22.06
CA LYS A 263 5.07 -12.72 20.86
C LYS A 263 4.07 -11.91 20.03
N ILE A 264 4.06 -12.16 18.74
CA ILE A 264 3.07 -11.59 17.82
C ILE A 264 2.18 -12.74 17.34
N VAL A 265 0.88 -12.54 17.41
CA VAL A 265 -0.12 -13.49 16.93
C VAL A 265 -0.91 -12.87 15.80
N PHE A 266 -1.10 -13.65 14.76
CA PHE A 266 -1.81 -13.29 13.55
C PHE A 266 -3.14 -14.03 13.51
N TYR A 267 -4.24 -13.31 13.37
CA TYR A 267 -5.58 -13.86 13.21
C TYR A 267 -6.10 -13.53 11.81
N ASN A 268 -6.71 -14.50 11.15
CA ASN A 268 -7.35 -14.32 9.85
C ASN A 268 -8.82 -14.74 9.98
N PHE A 269 -9.74 -13.85 9.63
CA PHE A 269 -11.18 -14.03 9.76
C PHE A 269 -11.92 -14.15 8.42
N GLY A 270 -11.17 -13.99 7.29
CA GLY A 270 -11.72 -14.03 5.94
C GLY A 270 -11.07 -15.02 5.01
#